data_fadebec38c0441ff86b41b0ba5315c27
#
_entry.id   fadebec38c0441ff86b41b0ba5315c27
#
_cell.length_a   1.000
_cell.length_b   1.000
_cell.length_c   1.000
_cell.angle_alpha   90.00
_cell.angle_beta   90.00
_cell.angle_gamma   90.00
#
_symmetry.space_group_name_H-M   'P 1'
#
loop_
_entity.id
_entity.type
_entity.pdbx_description
1 polymer ?
#
loop_
_entity_poly.entity_id
_entity_poly.type
_entity_poly.pdbx_seq_one_letter_code
_entity_poly.pdbx_strand_id
1 'polypeptide(L)'
;LPLTLFPYTTLFRSVLKGRDDFMVVVESEEQVLSVVPDMILLEDLPSRGLIVTSMGKESDFVSRCFFPKLGEDPVTGSAHTVMTPYWAKELDKMSMIAYQRSKRGGVLHCEFAGDRVLIGGSSIRYMDGRIYL
;
A
#
# COMPACT_ATOMS: atom_id res chain seq x y z
N LEU A 1 1.88 -13.08 11.33
CA LEU A 1 1.85 -11.78 12.01
C LEU A 1 1.32 -11.95 13.43
N PRO A 2 1.91 -11.28 14.46
CA PRO A 2 1.34 -11.27 15.77
C PRO A 2 -0.06 -10.64 15.76
N LEU A 3 -1.06 -11.31 16.33
CA LEU A 3 -2.44 -10.80 16.40
C LEU A 3 -2.54 -9.46 17.15
N THR A 4 -1.56 -9.17 18.00
CA THR A 4 -1.48 -7.92 18.78
C THR A 4 -1.00 -6.72 17.98
N LEU A 5 -0.57 -6.91 16.74
CA LEU A 5 -0.15 -5.81 15.84
C LEU A 5 -1.30 -4.88 15.46
N PHE A 6 -2.52 -5.35 15.59
CA PHE A 6 -3.74 -4.62 15.24
C PHE A 6 -4.78 -4.66 16.38
N PRO A 7 -5.72 -3.73 16.42
CA PRO A 7 -6.84 -3.80 17.33
C PRO A 7 -7.57 -5.15 17.19
N TYR A 8 -8.03 -5.71 18.28
CA TYR A 8 -8.71 -7.03 18.33
C TYR A 8 -9.94 -7.15 17.42
N THR A 9 -10.48 -6.04 16.97
CA THR A 9 -11.64 -5.97 16.07
C THR A 9 -11.27 -6.02 14.58
N THR A 10 -9.98 -6.03 14.23
CA THR A 10 -9.56 -6.07 12.83
C THR A 10 -9.63 -7.50 12.31
N LEU A 11 -10.55 -7.77 11.41
CA LEU A 11 -10.67 -9.05 10.72
C LEU A 11 -9.77 -9.05 9.49
N PHE A 12 -8.80 -9.97 9.46
CA PHE A 12 -7.96 -10.17 8.28
C PHE A 12 -8.63 -11.12 7.31
N ARG A 13 -8.70 -10.71 6.05
CA ARG A 13 -9.07 -11.61 4.96
C ARG A 13 -7.90 -12.47 4.52
N SER A 14 -6.73 -11.87 4.42
CA SER A 14 -5.49 -12.55 4.02
C SER A 14 -4.26 -11.84 4.58
N VAL A 15 -3.21 -12.62 4.80
CA VAL A 15 -1.87 -12.12 5.11
C VAL A 15 -0.92 -12.72 4.09
N LEU A 16 -0.23 -11.88 3.34
CA LEU A 16 0.72 -12.29 2.32
C LEU A 16 2.08 -11.66 2.62
N LYS A 17 3.13 -12.28 2.10
CA LYS A 17 4.47 -11.72 2.13
C LYS A 17 4.92 -11.44 0.71
N GLY A 18 5.17 -10.17 0.41
CA GLY A 18 5.86 -9.75 -0.78
C GLY A 18 7.38 -9.94 -0.62
N ARG A 19 8.14 -9.41 -1.57
CA ARG A 19 9.61 -9.48 -1.52
C ARG A 19 10.16 -8.83 -0.25
N ASP A 20 9.70 -7.64 0.07
CA ASP A 20 10.24 -6.80 1.12
C ASP A 20 9.25 -6.52 2.26
N ASP A 21 7.95 -6.55 1.98
CA ASP A 21 6.91 -6.13 2.89
C ASP A 21 5.90 -7.24 3.17
N PHE A 22 5.27 -7.22 4.34
CA PHE A 22 4.02 -7.95 4.57
C PHE A 22 2.86 -7.14 4.01
N MET A 23 1.89 -7.83 3.44
CA MET A 23 0.62 -7.27 2.98
C MET A 23 -0.54 -7.94 3.71
N VAL A 24 -1.35 -7.14 4.36
CA VAL A 24 -2.56 -7.56 5.06
C VAL A 24 -3.76 -7.04 4.30
N VAL A 25 -4.63 -7.94 3.88
CA VAL A 25 -5.90 -7.61 3.26
C VAL A 25 -6.98 -7.66 4.32
N VAL A 26 -7.69 -6.55 4.48
CA VAL A 26 -8.82 -6.40 5.40
C VAL A 26 -10.14 -6.29 4.64
N GLU A 27 -11.26 -6.37 5.35
CA GLU A 27 -12.59 -6.49 4.72
C GLU A 27 -13.08 -5.19 4.09
N SER A 28 -12.67 -4.03 4.61
CA SER A 28 -13.22 -2.76 4.15
C SER A 28 -12.24 -1.59 4.23
N GLU A 29 -12.53 -0.54 3.48
CA GLU A 29 -11.78 0.71 3.53
C GLU A 29 -11.80 1.35 4.92
N GLU A 30 -12.91 1.23 5.66
CA GLU A 30 -13.00 1.71 7.05
C GLU A 30 -11.97 1.03 7.94
N GLN A 31 -11.76 -0.27 7.75
CA GLN A 31 -10.75 -0.98 8.51
C GLN A 31 -9.33 -0.51 8.14
N VAL A 32 -9.05 -0.25 6.86
CA VAL A 32 -7.78 0.36 6.45
C VAL A 32 -7.57 1.70 7.15
N LEU A 33 -8.60 2.55 7.17
CA LEU A 33 -8.54 3.88 7.80
C LEU A 33 -8.36 3.82 9.31
N SER A 34 -8.94 2.83 9.97
CA SER A 34 -8.90 2.67 11.43
C SER A 34 -7.62 2.01 11.97
N VAL A 35 -6.79 1.45 11.10
CA VAL A 35 -5.57 0.75 11.53
C VAL A 35 -4.61 1.70 12.24
N VAL A 36 -4.21 1.29 13.44
CA VAL A 36 -3.10 1.89 14.19
C VAL A 36 -2.15 0.76 14.57
N PRO A 37 -1.12 0.50 13.77
CA PRO A 37 -0.21 -0.60 14.04
C PRO A 37 0.68 -0.29 15.25
N ASP A 38 1.01 -1.33 16.00
CA ASP A 38 2.07 -1.23 17.00
C ASP A 38 3.43 -1.18 16.30
N MET A 39 4.01 0.01 16.24
CA MET A 39 5.26 0.24 15.51
C MET A 39 6.46 -0.46 16.16
N ILE A 40 6.41 -0.73 17.47
CA ILE A 40 7.46 -1.45 18.18
C ILE A 40 7.43 -2.93 17.76
N LEU A 41 6.25 -3.54 17.77
CA LEU A 41 6.08 -4.92 17.31
C LEU A 41 6.39 -5.06 15.81
N LEU A 42 6.16 -4.01 15.03
CA LEU A 42 6.47 -4.01 13.61
C LEU A 42 7.99 -4.10 13.34
N GLU A 43 8.83 -3.54 14.23
CA GLU A 43 10.29 -3.63 14.12
C GLU A 43 10.82 -5.07 14.25
N ASP A 44 10.10 -5.92 14.98
CA ASP A 44 10.48 -7.32 15.20
C ASP A 44 10.10 -8.23 14.01
N LEU A 45 9.33 -7.72 13.04
CA LEU A 45 8.98 -8.50 11.87
C LEU A 45 10.14 -8.57 10.87
N PRO A 46 10.37 -9.75 10.25
CA PRO A 46 11.39 -9.92 9.23
C PRO A 46 10.92 -9.33 7.88
N SER A 47 10.66 -8.02 7.87
CA SER A 47 10.20 -7.30 6.69
C SER A 47 10.60 -5.83 6.76
N ARG A 48 10.62 -5.18 5.62
CA ARG A 48 10.86 -3.74 5.53
C ARG A 48 9.68 -2.95 6.08
N GLY A 49 8.45 -3.41 5.86
CA GLY A 49 7.25 -2.71 6.26
C GLY A 49 5.98 -3.55 6.18
N LEU A 50 4.89 -2.88 6.47
CA LEU A 50 3.53 -3.41 6.48
C LEU A 50 2.64 -2.62 5.53
N ILE A 51 2.00 -3.32 4.62
CA ILE A 51 0.95 -2.79 3.74
C ILE A 51 -0.38 -3.28 4.29
N VAL A 52 -1.33 -2.38 4.49
CA VAL A 52 -2.73 -2.72 4.80
C VAL A 52 -3.60 -2.26 3.64
N THR A 53 -4.42 -3.14 3.10
CA THR A 53 -5.19 -2.86 1.88
C THR A 53 -6.59 -3.51 1.91
N SER A 54 -7.52 -2.91 1.20
CA SER A 54 -8.86 -3.43 0.93
C SER A 54 -9.36 -2.94 -0.42
N MET A 55 -10.52 -3.45 -0.86
CA MET A 55 -11.27 -2.79 -1.93
C MET A 55 -11.57 -1.36 -1.54
N GLY A 56 -11.52 -0.44 -2.50
CA GLY A 56 -11.90 0.95 -2.33
C GLY A 56 -13.39 1.19 -2.58
N LYS A 57 -13.93 2.28 -2.06
CA LYS A 57 -15.30 2.73 -2.34
C LYS A 57 -15.37 3.57 -3.61
N GLU A 58 -14.39 4.45 -3.78
CA GLU A 58 -14.28 5.39 -4.91
C GLU A 58 -13.08 5.08 -5.82
N SER A 59 -12.31 4.05 -5.48
CA SER A 59 -11.18 3.54 -6.25
C SER A 59 -11.26 2.03 -6.32
N ASP A 60 -10.42 1.40 -7.12
CA ASP A 60 -10.39 -0.06 -7.21
C ASP A 60 -9.90 -0.68 -5.90
N PHE A 61 -8.86 -0.10 -5.31
CA PHE A 61 -8.39 -0.50 -3.99
C PHE A 61 -7.78 0.68 -3.23
N VAL A 62 -7.69 0.51 -1.92
CA VAL A 62 -7.07 1.49 -1.01
C VAL A 62 -5.98 0.84 -0.19
N SER A 63 -5.06 1.64 0.30
CA SER A 63 -3.97 1.16 1.14
C SER A 63 -3.46 2.19 2.14
N ARG A 64 -2.75 1.69 3.15
CA ARG A 64 -1.85 2.45 4.01
C ARG A 64 -0.58 1.63 4.21
N CYS A 65 0.57 2.31 4.28
CA CYS A 65 1.87 1.67 4.36
C CYS A 65 2.64 2.20 5.57
N PHE A 66 3.15 1.28 6.37
CA PHE A 66 3.84 1.59 7.63
C PHE A 66 5.23 0.97 7.61
N PHE A 67 6.23 1.79 7.91
CA PHE A 67 7.62 1.36 7.97
C PHE A 67 8.16 1.59 9.38
N PRO A 68 8.75 0.60 10.04
CA PRO A 68 9.28 0.76 11.38
C PRO A 68 10.10 2.02 11.54
N LYS A 69 10.83 2.57 11.85
CA LYS A 69 11.71 3.74 11.94
C LYS A 69 11.28 5.00 11.15
N LEU A 70 10.39 4.85 10.14
CA LEU A 70 9.95 5.98 9.29
C LEU A 70 8.51 6.41 9.58
N GLY A 71 7.71 5.52 10.18
CA GLY A 71 6.28 5.75 10.38
C GLY A 71 5.44 5.42 9.15
N GLU A 72 4.31 6.09 9.00
CA GLU A 72 3.43 5.94 7.85
C GLU A 72 3.98 6.72 6.66
N ASP A 73 4.15 6.02 5.53
CA ASP A 73 4.61 6.64 4.28
C ASP A 73 3.42 7.26 3.53
N PRO A 74 3.54 8.51 3.07
CA PRO A 74 2.44 9.20 2.37
C PRO A 74 1.97 8.52 1.10
N VAL A 75 2.89 8.13 0.21
CA VAL A 75 2.60 7.41 -1.05
C VAL A 75 3.77 6.49 -1.40
N THR A 76 3.50 5.19 -1.48
CA THR A 76 4.52 4.16 -1.58
C THR A 76 4.46 3.44 -2.91
N GLY A 77 5.27 3.84 -3.87
CA GLY A 77 5.32 3.22 -5.19
C GLY A 77 5.63 1.72 -5.13
N SER A 78 6.64 1.32 -4.36
CA SER A 78 7.06 -0.08 -4.24
C SER A 78 5.96 -1.00 -3.65
N ALA A 79 5.14 -0.51 -2.75
CA ALA A 79 4.01 -1.28 -2.21
C ALA A 79 2.96 -1.58 -3.30
N HIS A 80 2.78 -0.67 -4.26
CA HIS A 80 1.85 -0.87 -5.36
C HIS A 80 2.34 -1.93 -6.35
N THR A 81 3.63 -2.23 -6.41
CA THR A 81 4.13 -3.38 -7.21
C THR A 81 3.70 -4.72 -6.61
N VAL A 82 3.43 -4.76 -5.30
CA VAL A 82 2.93 -5.95 -4.61
C VAL A 82 1.40 -6.02 -4.67
N MET A 83 0.72 -4.90 -4.45
CA MET A 83 -0.75 -4.85 -4.43
C MET A 83 -1.39 -5.03 -5.81
N THR A 84 -0.79 -4.45 -6.85
CA THR A 84 -1.37 -4.45 -8.19
C THR A 84 -1.62 -5.85 -8.75
N PRO A 85 -0.70 -6.82 -8.72
CA PRO A 85 -0.96 -8.18 -9.16
C PRO A 85 -2.06 -8.88 -8.34
N TYR A 86 -2.09 -8.64 -7.04
CA TYR A 86 -3.12 -9.20 -6.16
C TYR A 86 -4.51 -8.68 -6.54
N TRP A 87 -4.67 -7.35 -6.61
CA TRP A 87 -5.96 -6.75 -6.93
C TRP A 87 -6.37 -6.94 -8.38
N ALA A 88 -5.42 -7.04 -9.31
CA ALA A 88 -5.72 -7.40 -10.70
C ALA A 88 -6.43 -8.75 -10.81
N LYS A 89 -5.98 -9.73 -10.02
CA LYS A 89 -6.60 -11.05 -9.94
C LYS A 89 -7.95 -11.01 -9.21
N GLU A 90 -8.03 -10.33 -8.07
CA GLU A 90 -9.27 -10.28 -7.27
C GLU A 90 -10.40 -9.52 -7.96
N LEU A 91 -10.08 -8.49 -8.74
CA LEU A 91 -11.05 -7.63 -9.43
C LEU A 91 -11.23 -7.99 -10.91
N ASP A 92 -10.43 -8.92 -11.44
CA ASP A 92 -10.37 -9.24 -12.88
C ASP A 92 -10.14 -7.97 -13.74
N LYS A 93 -9.19 -7.14 -13.31
CA LYS A 93 -8.85 -5.84 -13.96
C LYS A 93 -7.36 -5.70 -14.11
N MET A 94 -6.90 -5.31 -15.29
CA MET A 94 -5.47 -5.04 -15.52
C MET A 94 -5.08 -3.59 -15.24
N SER A 95 -6.02 -2.65 -15.37
CA SER A 95 -5.79 -1.22 -15.13
C SER A 95 -6.68 -0.74 -13.99
N MET A 96 -6.09 -0.13 -12.98
CA MET A 96 -6.76 0.20 -11.72
C MET A 96 -6.35 1.57 -11.20
N ILE A 97 -7.25 2.20 -10.46
CA ILE A 97 -6.98 3.40 -9.68
C ILE A 97 -6.87 2.99 -8.21
N ALA A 98 -5.75 3.34 -7.58
CA ALA A 98 -5.47 3.07 -6.18
C ALA A 98 -5.40 4.38 -5.39
N TYR A 99 -5.96 4.38 -4.17
CA TYR A 99 -5.81 5.48 -3.23
C TYR A 99 -4.97 5.02 -2.04
N GLN A 100 -3.82 5.63 -1.82
CA GLN A 100 -3.11 5.48 -0.55
C GLN A 100 -3.67 6.48 0.46
N ARG A 101 -4.28 5.96 1.52
CA ARG A 101 -5.11 6.70 2.49
C ARG A 101 -4.32 7.18 3.71
N SER A 102 -3.06 7.59 3.49
CA SER A 102 -2.28 8.29 4.52
C SER A 102 -2.88 9.68 4.81
N LYS A 103 -2.37 10.37 5.82
CA LYS A 103 -2.82 11.74 6.15
C LYS A 103 -2.73 12.69 4.96
N ARG A 104 -1.66 12.63 4.16
CA ARG A 104 -1.51 13.42 2.94
C ARG A 104 -2.36 12.87 1.80
N GLY A 105 -2.42 11.55 1.71
CA GLY A 105 -3.06 10.84 0.63
C GLY A 105 -2.29 10.86 -0.69
N GLY A 106 -2.69 10.00 -1.60
CA GLY A 106 -2.20 9.97 -2.97
C GLY A 106 -3.01 9.05 -3.85
N VAL A 107 -3.07 9.41 -5.12
CA VAL A 107 -3.76 8.65 -6.18
C VAL A 107 -2.71 8.05 -7.10
N LEU A 108 -2.82 6.78 -7.39
CA LEU A 108 -1.95 6.05 -8.29
C LEU A 108 -2.76 5.36 -9.38
N HIS A 109 -2.26 5.45 -10.59
CA HIS A 109 -2.75 4.67 -11.72
C HIS A 109 -1.84 3.45 -11.85
N CYS A 110 -2.40 2.27 -11.66
CA CYS A 110 -1.67 1.01 -11.64
C CYS A 110 -2.11 0.13 -12.81
N GLU A 111 -1.14 -0.42 -13.54
CA GLU A 111 -1.40 -1.36 -14.62
C GLU A 111 -0.58 -2.63 -14.39
N PHE A 112 -1.25 -3.79 -14.42
CA PHE A 112 -0.60 -5.08 -14.39
C PHE A 112 -0.32 -5.54 -15.81
N ALA A 113 0.94 -5.43 -16.22
CA ALA A 113 1.40 -5.74 -17.57
C ALA A 113 2.20 -7.07 -17.61
N GLY A 114 1.64 -8.13 -17.07
CA GLY A 114 2.23 -9.47 -17.05
C GLY A 114 3.38 -9.60 -16.04
N ASP A 115 4.61 -9.42 -16.47
CA ASP A 115 5.81 -9.48 -15.62
C ASP A 115 6.19 -8.11 -15.00
N ARG A 116 5.44 -7.07 -15.31
CA ARG A 116 5.66 -5.70 -14.87
C ARG A 116 4.41 -5.09 -14.26
N VAL A 117 4.64 -4.13 -13.37
CA VAL A 117 3.63 -3.20 -12.89
C VAL A 117 4.02 -1.79 -13.31
N LEU A 118 3.16 -1.14 -14.06
CA LEU A 118 3.31 0.27 -14.41
C LEU A 118 2.58 1.09 -13.37
N ILE A 119 3.25 2.11 -12.83
CA ILE A 119 2.72 2.99 -11.80
C ILE A 119 2.83 4.41 -12.29
N GLY A 120 1.70 5.09 -12.34
CA GLY A 120 1.59 6.50 -12.71
C GLY A 120 1.02 7.34 -11.58
N GLY A 121 1.35 8.61 -11.59
CA GLY A 121 0.80 9.60 -10.67
C GLY A 121 0.91 11.01 -11.25
N SER A 122 0.21 11.96 -10.63
CA SER A 122 0.27 13.36 -11.02
C SER A 122 1.47 14.04 -10.36
N SER A 123 2.16 14.88 -11.11
CA SER A 123 3.26 15.71 -10.61
C SER A 123 3.18 17.12 -11.18
N ILE A 124 3.75 18.06 -10.45
CA ILE A 124 3.88 19.46 -10.90
C ILE A 124 5.37 19.75 -11.10
N ARG A 125 5.71 20.28 -12.26
CA ARG A 125 7.07 20.74 -12.51
C ARG A 125 7.35 21.96 -11.64
N TYR A 126 8.36 21.85 -10.79
CA TYR A 126 8.76 22.92 -9.88
C TYR A 126 9.94 23.73 -10.43
N MET A 127 10.89 23.07 -11.06
CA MET A 127 12.11 23.71 -11.55
C MET A 127 12.69 22.94 -12.74
N ASP A 128 13.22 23.69 -13.71
CA ASP A 128 14.11 23.19 -14.75
C ASP A 128 15.52 23.76 -14.53
N GLY A 129 16.53 22.96 -14.81
CA GLY A 129 17.93 23.38 -14.67
C GLY A 129 18.85 22.66 -15.64
N ARG A 130 20.05 23.23 -15.85
CA ARG A 130 21.12 22.62 -16.65
C ARG A 130 22.31 22.32 -15.76
N ILE A 131 22.79 21.11 -15.83
CA ILE A 131 24.01 20.68 -15.13
C ILE A 131 25.14 20.59 -16.15
N TYR A 132 26.28 21.18 -15.81
CA TYR A 132 27.50 21.05 -16.58
C TYR A 132 28.43 20.08 -15.85
N LEU A 133 28.78 18.99 -16.52
CA LEU A 133 29.69 17.94 -16.03
C LEU A 133 31.07 18.15 -16.63
#